data_ad3db1652eaf09477f28ed757e3e57c8
#
_entry.id   ad3db1652eaf09477f28ed757e3e57c8
#
_cell.length_a   1.000
_cell.length_b   1.000
_cell.length_c   1.000
_cell.angle_alpha   90.00
_cell.angle_beta   90.00
_cell.angle_gamma   90.00
#
_symmetry.space_group_name_H-M   'P 1'
#
loop_
_entity.id
_entity.type
_entity.pdbx_description
1 polymer ?
#
loop_
_entity_poly.entity_id
_entity_poly.type
_entity_poly.pdbx_seq_one_letter_code
_entity_poly.pdbx_strand_id
1 'polypeptide(L)'
;MVMSPSPTAASTFVNSWARRLRGAALALAVVGTSVLTTIPARADSAVSANAGTFTIPGAGWGHGWGMSQYGAYGAAQKGLSWKQILAFYYRGTRLSKMPSGAKIKVWITADNDKSLRVLPVRGLTVNDTAGHRYTLPTGAKYTSWRISRSGDGYRLSYRTGSGSYVTKSTGLTTGTWSFSTPSKIVKVVLPEGSVRSYRGSVALIKRGTGARTINNVLLEDYVKGVVPAEMPTSWAADAVRAQAVAARSYAVRLQKFGGYSGYDICDTTACQVYRGMGSETSEGNAAVKATAGTIVTYRGAVALTQFSPSNGGHSARGDHPYLEAQRDPYDGVIKSQAWTRTLGAGSISRAWPSVGTVKQLQITSRDGAGAWGGRVKAIKIIGSARTATVSGTTFQRMFGMRSSLFTVAGSGAVT
;
A
#
# COMPACT_ATOMS: atom_id res chain seq x y z
N MET A 1 -4.89 -44.18 25.78
CA MET A 1 -5.29 -44.18 27.20
C MET A 1 -5.57 -42.74 27.53
N VAL A 2 -6.83 -42.25 27.36
CA VAL A 2 -7.80 -41.99 28.45
C VAL A 2 -7.26 -40.88 29.37
N MET A 3 -7.83 -39.71 29.57
CA MET A 3 -9.21 -39.20 29.61
C MET A 3 -9.21 -37.66 29.65
N SER A 4 -10.20 -37.06 29.01
CA SER A 4 -10.78 -35.77 29.42
C SER A 4 -11.51 -35.90 30.76
N PRO A 5 -11.77 -34.77 31.45
CA PRO A 5 -13.18 -34.35 31.55
C PRO A 5 -13.45 -32.83 31.48
N SER A 6 -14.62 -32.53 30.97
CA SER A 6 -15.49 -31.35 31.17
C SER A 6 -16.57 -31.68 32.19
N PRO A 7 -17.58 -30.83 32.49
CA PRO A 7 -17.68 -29.45 32.98
C PRO A 7 -18.57 -29.40 34.26
N THR A 8 -18.98 -28.20 34.70
CA THR A 8 -20.13 -27.77 35.61
C THR A 8 -19.62 -26.83 36.71
N ALA A 9 -20.30 -25.80 37.21
CA ALA A 9 -21.70 -25.42 37.19
C ALA A 9 -21.84 -23.92 37.58
N ALA A 10 -23.01 -23.41 37.30
CA ALA A 10 -23.55 -22.11 37.64
C ALA A 10 -23.69 -21.80 39.13
N SER A 11 -23.72 -20.52 39.51
CA SER A 11 -24.64 -20.04 40.52
C SER A 11 -24.96 -18.54 40.38
N THR A 12 -26.19 -18.29 40.18
CA THR A 12 -27.05 -17.12 40.34
C THR A 12 -26.85 -16.33 41.64
N PHE A 13 -26.90 -14.99 41.56
CA PHE A 13 -27.44 -14.15 42.61
C PHE A 13 -28.36 -13.07 42.02
N VAL A 14 -29.66 -13.21 42.35
CA VAL A 14 -30.76 -12.26 42.17
C VAL A 14 -30.94 -11.53 43.49
N ASN A 15 -31.22 -10.24 43.46
CA ASN A 15 -32.23 -9.49 44.25
C ASN A 15 -31.85 -8.00 44.29
N SER A 16 -32.63 -7.22 43.73
CA SER A 16 -33.86 -6.50 44.11
C SER A 16 -33.58 -5.23 44.90
N TRP A 17 -34.05 -4.12 44.36
CA TRP A 17 -34.78 -3.08 45.13
C TRP A 17 -35.62 -2.25 44.13
N ALA A 18 -36.93 -2.34 44.34
CA ALA A 18 -37.95 -1.62 43.60
C ALA A 18 -38.50 -0.45 44.44
N ARG A 19 -39.11 0.49 43.70
CA ARG A 19 -40.17 1.44 44.09
C ARG A 19 -39.74 2.88 44.44
N ARG A 20 -40.16 3.81 43.64
CA ARG A 20 -41.35 4.72 43.69
C ARG A 20 -41.07 5.91 42.77
N LEU A 21 -41.92 6.58 42.07
CA LEU A 21 -43.31 6.73 41.73
C LEU A 21 -43.44 7.98 40.79
N ARG A 22 -44.21 7.83 39.71
CA ARG A 22 -45.11 8.81 39.09
C ARG A 22 -44.60 10.16 38.59
N GLY A 23 -44.74 10.35 37.30
CA GLY A 23 -44.87 11.60 36.54
C GLY A 23 -45.09 11.27 35.06
N ALA A 24 -46.37 11.25 34.64
CA ALA A 24 -46.77 11.03 33.26
C ALA A 24 -46.49 12.30 32.43
N ALA A 25 -45.68 12.19 31.38
CA ALA A 25 -45.69 13.12 30.26
C ALA A 25 -45.77 12.26 29.00
N LEU A 26 -46.92 12.29 28.34
CA LEU A 26 -47.12 11.69 27.00
C LEU A 26 -46.34 12.51 25.99
N ALA A 27 -45.16 12.04 25.57
CA ALA A 27 -44.48 12.50 24.38
C ALA A 27 -44.82 11.54 23.26
N LEU A 28 -45.64 11.96 22.31
CA LEU A 28 -45.85 11.27 21.05
C LEU A 28 -44.52 11.25 20.26
N ALA A 29 -43.81 10.13 20.34
CA ALA A 29 -42.68 9.87 19.46
C ALA A 29 -43.25 9.43 18.09
N VAL A 30 -43.27 10.36 17.14
CA VAL A 30 -43.44 10.01 15.72
C VAL A 30 -42.17 9.29 15.29
N VAL A 31 -42.19 7.96 15.32
CA VAL A 31 -41.16 7.13 14.70
C VAL A 31 -41.32 7.24 13.20
N GLY A 32 -40.66 8.24 12.60
CA GLY A 32 -40.46 8.30 11.16
C GLY A 32 -39.54 7.16 10.75
N THR A 33 -40.10 6.03 10.32
CA THR A 33 -39.37 5.00 9.60
C THR A 33 -38.93 5.57 8.26
N SER A 34 -37.71 6.15 8.22
CA SER A 34 -37.03 6.47 6.95
C SER A 34 -36.73 5.14 6.26
N VAL A 35 -37.62 4.70 5.40
CA VAL A 35 -37.34 3.63 4.44
C VAL A 35 -36.26 4.19 3.51
N LEU A 36 -35.01 3.85 3.77
CA LEU A 36 -33.92 4.00 2.81
C LEU A 36 -34.25 3.05 1.64
N THR A 37 -35.01 3.56 0.68
CA THR A 37 -35.15 2.91 -0.62
C THR A 37 -33.76 2.91 -1.24
N THR A 38 -33.06 1.79 -1.15
CA THR A 38 -31.88 1.53 -1.99
C THR A 38 -32.40 1.46 -3.42
N ILE A 39 -32.26 2.57 -4.17
CA ILE A 39 -32.49 2.57 -5.62
C ILE A 39 -31.45 1.57 -6.15
N PRO A 40 -31.87 0.46 -6.79
CA PRO A 40 -30.92 -0.47 -7.39
C PRO A 40 -30.10 0.30 -8.42
N ALA A 41 -28.77 0.18 -8.34
CA ALA A 41 -27.86 0.81 -9.29
C ALA A 41 -28.27 0.35 -10.70
N ARG A 42 -28.85 1.26 -11.47
CA ARG A 42 -29.32 0.98 -12.83
C ARG A 42 -28.12 0.61 -13.69
N ALA A 43 -28.18 -0.53 -14.36
CA ALA A 43 -27.18 -0.90 -15.34
C ALA A 43 -27.13 0.17 -16.46
N ASP A 44 -25.94 0.54 -16.89
CA ASP A 44 -25.77 1.44 -18.03
C ASP A 44 -26.27 0.72 -19.31
N SER A 45 -26.68 1.47 -20.31
CA SER A 45 -27.00 0.91 -21.62
C SER A 45 -25.76 0.25 -22.22
N ALA A 46 -25.95 -0.79 -23.02
CA ALA A 46 -24.87 -1.41 -23.78
C ALA A 46 -24.39 -0.43 -24.87
N VAL A 47 -23.07 -0.25 -24.95
CA VAL A 47 -22.43 0.66 -25.91
C VAL A 47 -21.73 -0.17 -26.98
N SER A 48 -22.06 0.11 -28.26
CA SER A 48 -21.41 -0.50 -29.42
C SER A 48 -20.06 0.17 -29.74
N ALA A 49 -19.12 -0.59 -30.30
CA ALA A 49 -17.86 -0.03 -30.81
C ALA A 49 -18.15 0.95 -31.96
N ASN A 50 -17.49 2.11 -31.92
CA ASN A 50 -17.49 3.05 -33.02
C ASN A 50 -16.21 2.88 -33.83
N ALA A 51 -16.30 2.59 -35.13
CA ALA A 51 -15.15 2.27 -35.98
C ALA A 51 -14.18 1.27 -35.35
N GLY A 52 -14.71 0.22 -34.69
CA GLY A 52 -13.92 -0.82 -34.04
C GLY A 52 -13.24 -0.40 -32.71
N THR A 53 -13.61 0.74 -32.14
CA THR A 53 -13.06 1.25 -30.88
C THR A 53 -14.13 1.62 -29.87
N PHE A 54 -13.72 1.66 -28.59
CA PHE A 54 -14.50 2.18 -27.46
C PHE A 54 -13.77 3.35 -26.84
N THR A 55 -14.48 4.46 -26.61
CA THR A 55 -13.97 5.59 -25.83
C THR A 55 -14.36 5.39 -24.37
N ILE A 56 -13.38 5.47 -23.47
CA ILE A 56 -13.54 5.23 -22.05
C ILE A 56 -13.12 6.50 -21.28
N PRO A 57 -14.05 7.43 -21.01
CA PRO A 57 -13.81 8.52 -20.08
C PRO A 57 -13.68 7.98 -18.65
N GLY A 58 -12.77 8.57 -17.86
CA GLY A 58 -12.57 8.18 -16.48
C GLY A 58 -12.05 9.32 -15.62
N ALA A 59 -12.02 9.10 -14.30
CA ALA A 59 -11.54 10.05 -13.33
C ALA A 59 -10.74 9.34 -12.22
N GLY A 60 -9.87 10.11 -11.55
CA GLY A 60 -9.04 9.59 -10.48
C GLY A 60 -7.90 8.68 -10.92
N TRP A 61 -7.08 8.29 -9.95
CA TRP A 61 -5.93 7.41 -10.15
C TRP A 61 -5.72 6.52 -8.91
N GLY A 62 -5.81 5.22 -9.09
CA GLY A 62 -5.72 4.21 -8.04
C GLY A 62 -7.07 3.72 -7.52
N HIS A 63 -7.04 3.06 -6.37
CA HIS A 63 -8.21 2.38 -5.80
C HIS A 63 -9.24 3.34 -5.17
N GLY A 64 -8.83 4.54 -4.76
CA GLY A 64 -9.71 5.57 -4.17
C GLY A 64 -10.07 5.35 -2.71
N TRP A 65 -9.51 4.37 -2.02
CA TRP A 65 -9.71 4.15 -0.60
C TRP A 65 -8.87 5.10 0.24
N GLY A 66 -9.46 5.65 1.30
CA GLY A 66 -8.79 6.54 2.24
C GLY A 66 -8.29 7.82 1.61
N MET A 67 -7.05 8.21 1.86
CA MET A 67 -6.55 9.53 1.48
C MET A 67 -6.22 9.63 -0.01
N SER A 68 -6.82 10.63 -0.69
CA SER A 68 -6.34 11.12 -1.98
C SER A 68 -5.12 12.01 -1.77
N GLN A 69 -4.01 11.74 -2.46
CA GLN A 69 -2.81 12.56 -2.37
C GLN A 69 -3.04 13.95 -2.99
N TYR A 70 -3.68 14.04 -4.17
CA TYR A 70 -4.10 15.32 -4.76
C TYR A 70 -5.16 16.01 -3.91
N GLY A 71 -6.07 15.26 -3.28
CA GLY A 71 -7.03 15.82 -2.33
C GLY A 71 -6.36 16.36 -1.07
N ALA A 72 -5.39 15.66 -0.50
CA ALA A 72 -4.59 16.16 0.63
C ALA A 72 -3.84 17.45 0.25
N TYR A 73 -3.30 17.53 -0.97
CA TYR A 73 -2.67 18.76 -1.48
C TYR A 73 -3.68 19.89 -1.62
N GLY A 74 -4.84 19.64 -2.25
CA GLY A 74 -5.91 20.63 -2.36
C GLY A 74 -6.44 21.11 -1.00
N ALA A 75 -6.59 20.20 -0.03
CA ALA A 75 -7.00 20.54 1.34
C ALA A 75 -5.95 21.42 2.04
N ALA A 76 -4.67 21.11 1.91
CA ALA A 76 -3.59 21.93 2.46
C ALA A 76 -3.56 23.34 1.82
N GLN A 77 -3.79 23.45 0.51
CA GLN A 77 -3.93 24.75 -0.18
C GLN A 77 -5.15 25.56 0.30
N LYS A 78 -6.18 24.88 0.80
CA LYS A 78 -7.33 25.50 1.46
C LYS A 78 -7.11 25.79 2.95
N GLY A 79 -5.88 25.63 3.45
CA GLY A 79 -5.50 25.96 4.83
C GLY A 79 -5.73 24.84 5.85
N LEU A 80 -6.09 23.61 5.42
CA LEU A 80 -6.24 22.52 6.37
C LEU A 80 -4.87 22.02 6.85
N SER A 81 -4.72 21.90 8.16
CA SER A 81 -3.56 21.26 8.78
C SER A 81 -3.55 19.74 8.48
N TRP A 82 -2.37 19.11 8.54
CA TRP A 82 -2.22 17.69 8.35
C TRP A 82 -3.12 16.83 9.28
N LYS A 83 -3.43 17.33 10.49
CA LYS A 83 -4.35 16.67 11.42
C LYS A 83 -5.78 16.67 10.89
N GLN A 84 -6.24 17.81 10.36
CA GLN A 84 -7.57 17.94 9.75
C GLN A 84 -7.68 17.13 8.47
N ILE A 85 -6.62 17.08 7.65
CA ILE A 85 -6.54 16.25 6.45
C ILE A 85 -6.73 14.76 6.82
N LEU A 86 -5.97 14.26 7.80
CA LEU A 86 -6.11 12.87 8.25
C LEU A 86 -7.49 12.57 8.84
N ALA A 87 -8.05 13.50 9.64
CA ALA A 87 -9.39 13.34 10.20
C ALA A 87 -10.49 13.33 9.13
N PHE A 88 -10.30 14.08 8.02
CA PHE A 88 -11.21 14.06 6.89
C PHE A 88 -11.21 12.70 6.18
N TYR A 89 -10.03 12.14 5.87
CA TYR A 89 -9.94 10.90 5.09
C TYR A 89 -10.10 9.61 5.91
N TYR A 90 -9.84 9.65 7.21
CA TYR A 90 -9.94 8.49 8.11
C TYR A 90 -10.87 8.79 9.29
N ARG A 91 -12.16 8.83 8.98
CA ARG A 91 -13.20 9.24 9.93
C ARG A 91 -13.27 8.36 11.17
N GLY A 92 -13.54 8.96 12.32
CA GLY A 92 -13.65 8.25 13.59
C GLY A 92 -12.33 7.68 14.13
N THR A 93 -11.20 8.01 13.48
CA THR A 93 -9.87 7.65 13.97
C THR A 93 -9.30 8.72 14.92
N ARG A 94 -8.21 8.36 15.61
CA ARG A 94 -7.46 9.26 16.49
C ARG A 94 -5.98 9.20 16.18
N LEU A 95 -5.25 10.26 16.50
CA LEU A 95 -3.80 10.28 16.43
C LEU A 95 -3.24 9.76 17.77
N SER A 96 -2.25 8.88 17.66
CA SER A 96 -1.52 8.32 18.81
C SER A 96 -0.03 8.42 18.59
N LYS A 97 0.75 8.30 19.65
CA LYS A 97 2.22 8.27 19.60
C LYS A 97 2.74 6.85 19.78
N MET A 98 3.75 6.51 18.98
CA MET A 98 4.54 5.30 19.16
C MET A 98 5.84 5.61 19.93
N PRO A 99 6.40 4.63 20.65
CA PRO A 99 7.77 4.74 21.18
C PRO A 99 8.79 5.00 20.07
N SER A 100 9.85 5.73 20.37
CA SER A 100 10.98 5.93 19.48
C SER A 100 11.76 4.62 19.27
N GLY A 101 12.55 4.54 18.18
CA GLY A 101 13.44 3.40 17.94
C GLY A 101 12.78 2.16 17.33
N ALA A 102 11.48 2.21 17.01
CA ALA A 102 10.81 1.14 16.27
C ALA A 102 11.53 0.84 14.95
N LYS A 103 11.66 -0.45 14.61
CA LYS A 103 12.28 -0.92 13.37
C LYS A 103 11.27 -1.63 12.49
N ILE A 104 11.55 -1.68 11.19
CA ILE A 104 10.75 -2.40 10.20
C ILE A 104 11.69 -3.20 9.28
N LYS A 105 11.23 -4.36 8.83
CA LYS A 105 11.91 -5.25 7.89
C LYS A 105 11.28 -5.09 6.51
N VAL A 106 12.03 -4.52 5.57
CA VAL A 106 11.56 -4.24 4.21
C VAL A 106 12.18 -5.24 3.24
N TRP A 107 11.35 -5.97 2.50
CA TRP A 107 11.84 -6.83 1.43
C TRP A 107 12.21 -5.97 0.22
N ILE A 108 13.50 -6.04 -0.18
CA ILE A 108 14.04 -5.38 -1.37
C ILE A 108 13.82 -6.32 -2.56
N THR A 109 12.74 -6.10 -3.30
CA THR A 109 12.31 -7.00 -4.38
C THR A 109 13.21 -6.93 -5.61
N ALA A 110 13.89 -5.81 -5.82
CA ALA A 110 14.83 -5.63 -6.93
C ALA A 110 16.11 -6.49 -6.77
N ASP A 111 16.48 -6.90 -5.55
CA ASP A 111 17.63 -7.79 -5.30
C ASP A 111 17.13 -9.24 -5.21
N ASN A 112 16.98 -9.89 -6.35
CA ASN A 112 16.24 -11.15 -6.54
C ASN A 112 17.07 -12.34 -7.03
N ASP A 113 18.39 -12.23 -7.08
CA ASP A 113 19.30 -13.27 -7.59
C ASP A 113 19.86 -14.21 -6.51
N LYS A 114 19.22 -14.28 -5.36
CA LYS A 114 19.59 -15.15 -4.21
C LYS A 114 20.93 -14.80 -3.56
N SER A 115 21.46 -13.60 -3.81
CA SER A 115 22.67 -13.11 -3.19
C SER A 115 22.54 -11.62 -2.86
N LEU A 116 23.17 -11.20 -1.78
CA LEU A 116 23.25 -9.82 -1.34
C LEU A 116 24.68 -9.32 -1.56
N ARG A 117 24.84 -8.32 -2.42
CA ARG A 117 26.10 -7.67 -2.73
C ARG A 117 26.15 -6.27 -2.17
N VAL A 118 27.29 -5.89 -1.62
CA VAL A 118 27.50 -4.54 -1.06
C VAL A 118 28.86 -4.00 -1.47
N LEU A 119 28.94 -2.67 -1.59
CA LEU A 119 30.22 -2.00 -1.78
C LEU A 119 31.02 -2.01 -0.46
N PRO A 120 32.37 -2.15 -0.54
CA PRO A 120 33.24 -2.02 0.61
C PRO A 120 33.33 -0.55 1.03
N VAL A 121 32.79 -0.24 2.22
CA VAL A 121 32.89 1.07 2.84
C VAL A 121 33.55 0.95 4.20
N ARG A 122 34.23 2.00 4.66
CA ARG A 122 34.98 2.00 5.94
C ARG A 122 34.11 1.50 7.09
N GLY A 123 34.63 0.51 7.82
CA GLY A 123 33.93 -0.12 8.94
C GLY A 123 32.79 -1.05 8.57
N LEU A 124 32.72 -1.52 7.31
CA LEU A 124 31.77 -2.54 6.91
C LEU A 124 31.95 -3.80 7.77
N THR A 125 30.86 -4.28 8.33
CA THR A 125 30.84 -5.53 9.10
C THR A 125 29.82 -6.49 8.51
N VAL A 126 30.10 -7.78 8.63
CA VAL A 126 29.12 -8.85 8.45
C VAL A 126 28.79 -9.41 9.85
N ASN A 127 27.49 -9.59 10.11
CA ASN A 127 26.97 -10.01 11.40
C ASN A 127 25.92 -11.10 11.21
N ASP A 128 25.78 -11.99 12.21
CA ASP A 128 24.66 -12.91 12.28
C ASP A 128 23.73 -12.60 13.47
N THR A 129 22.62 -13.31 13.54
CA THR A 129 21.65 -13.18 14.64
C THR A 129 22.10 -13.89 15.92
N ALA A 130 23.17 -14.68 15.87
CA ALA A 130 23.78 -15.33 17.05
C ALA A 130 24.80 -14.44 17.75
N GLY A 131 25.08 -13.22 17.22
CA GLY A 131 25.96 -12.24 17.82
C GLY A 131 27.39 -12.23 17.26
N HIS A 132 27.73 -13.09 16.30
CA HIS A 132 29.03 -13.02 15.64
C HIS A 132 29.12 -11.78 14.77
N ARG A 133 30.26 -11.10 14.85
CA ARG A 133 30.52 -9.88 14.10
C ARG A 133 31.96 -9.85 13.59
N TYR A 134 32.11 -9.63 12.29
CA TYR A 134 33.41 -9.58 11.63
C TYR A 134 33.56 -8.28 10.85
N THR A 135 34.60 -7.52 11.10
CA THR A 135 34.94 -6.35 10.27
C THR A 135 35.60 -6.84 8.99
N LEU A 136 35.11 -6.32 7.88
CA LEU A 136 35.54 -6.72 6.54
C LEU A 136 36.60 -5.73 6.01
N PRO A 137 37.65 -6.23 5.33
CA PRO A 137 38.58 -5.37 4.62
C PRO A 137 37.87 -4.50 3.56
N THR A 138 38.25 -3.23 3.50
CA THR A 138 37.64 -2.23 2.61
C THR A 138 38.66 -1.40 1.82
N GLY A 139 39.91 -1.86 1.73
CA GLY A 139 40.95 -1.22 0.93
C GLY A 139 40.63 -1.27 -0.58
N ALA A 140 41.35 -0.45 -1.36
CA ALA A 140 41.08 -0.20 -2.78
C ALA A 140 40.99 -1.47 -3.69
N LYS A 141 41.68 -2.56 -3.26
CA LYS A 141 41.62 -3.83 -3.99
C LYS A 141 40.24 -4.53 -3.93
N TYR A 142 39.42 -4.27 -2.88
CA TYR A 142 38.09 -4.88 -2.76
C TYR A 142 37.06 -4.04 -3.48
N THR A 143 36.35 -4.63 -4.44
CA THR A 143 35.29 -3.95 -5.20
C THR A 143 33.87 -4.34 -4.76
N SER A 144 33.70 -5.49 -4.12
CA SER A 144 32.40 -5.94 -3.61
C SER A 144 32.55 -7.04 -2.56
N TRP A 145 31.64 -7.04 -1.59
CA TRP A 145 31.38 -8.17 -0.68
C TRP A 145 30.04 -8.80 -0.99
N ARG A 146 29.91 -10.11 -0.84
CA ARG A 146 28.69 -10.85 -1.15
C ARG A 146 28.39 -11.91 -0.10
N ILE A 147 27.15 -11.92 0.39
CA ILE A 147 26.53 -13.07 1.05
C ILE A 147 25.66 -13.78 0.00
N SER A 148 25.83 -15.10 -0.17
CA SER A 148 24.99 -15.93 -1.03
C SER A 148 24.57 -17.17 -0.26
N ARG A 149 23.46 -17.78 -0.69
CA ARG A 149 23.03 -19.08 -0.17
C ARG A 149 24.04 -20.16 -0.57
N SER A 150 24.34 -21.09 0.35
CA SER A 150 25.21 -22.25 0.12
C SER A 150 24.69 -23.43 0.94
N GLY A 151 24.01 -24.38 0.29
CA GLY A 151 23.30 -25.46 0.99
C GLY A 151 22.31 -24.90 2.02
N ASP A 152 22.39 -25.39 3.25
CA ASP A 152 21.60 -24.92 4.39
C ASP A 152 22.20 -23.68 5.11
N GLY A 153 23.35 -23.23 4.67
CA GLY A 153 24.02 -22.06 5.23
C GLY A 153 24.17 -20.92 4.24
N TYR A 154 25.17 -20.09 4.53
CA TYR A 154 25.57 -18.97 3.70
C TYR A 154 27.04 -19.07 3.36
N ARG A 155 27.43 -18.38 2.28
CA ARG A 155 28.81 -18.19 1.84
C ARG A 155 29.09 -16.70 1.83
N LEU A 156 30.18 -16.31 2.47
CA LEU A 156 30.75 -14.97 2.36
C LEU A 156 31.85 -14.98 1.31
N SER A 157 31.79 -14.07 0.37
CA SER A 157 32.75 -13.93 -0.72
C SER A 157 33.09 -12.46 -0.96
N TYR A 158 34.22 -12.20 -1.58
CA TYR A 158 34.62 -10.86 -2.02
C TYR A 158 35.09 -10.87 -3.46
N ARG A 159 35.14 -9.74 -4.07
CA ARG A 159 35.66 -9.53 -5.43
C ARG A 159 36.71 -8.42 -5.41
N THR A 160 37.77 -8.63 -6.19
CA THR A 160 38.81 -7.65 -6.45
C THR A 160 38.79 -7.32 -7.95
N GLY A 161 38.82 -6.03 -8.30
CA GLY A 161 38.68 -5.59 -9.68
C GLY A 161 37.39 -6.11 -10.34
N SER A 162 37.43 -6.53 -11.58
CA SER A 162 36.32 -7.13 -12.37
C SER A 162 36.29 -8.65 -12.33
N GLY A 163 37.19 -9.29 -11.58
CA GLY A 163 37.33 -10.75 -11.50
C GLY A 163 36.14 -11.49 -10.86
N SER A 164 36.26 -12.80 -10.76
CA SER A 164 35.28 -13.66 -10.09
C SER A 164 35.29 -13.46 -8.58
N TYR A 165 34.17 -13.84 -7.93
CA TYR A 165 34.09 -13.82 -6.46
C TYR A 165 34.95 -14.91 -5.84
N VAL A 166 35.82 -14.53 -4.91
CA VAL A 166 36.66 -15.42 -4.10
C VAL A 166 35.94 -15.72 -2.79
N THR A 167 35.82 -16.99 -2.45
CA THR A 167 35.19 -17.42 -1.19
C THR A 167 36.09 -17.04 0.00
N LYS A 168 35.54 -16.32 0.95
CA LYS A 168 36.20 -16.00 2.23
C LYS A 168 35.83 -17.01 3.31
N SER A 169 34.56 -17.42 3.37
CA SER A 169 34.07 -18.41 4.35
C SER A 169 32.83 -19.12 3.80
N THR A 170 32.69 -20.39 4.16
CA THR A 170 31.53 -21.24 3.88
C THR A 170 30.95 -21.77 5.18
N GLY A 171 29.76 -22.40 5.11
CA GLY A 171 29.15 -23.05 6.28
C GLY A 171 28.71 -22.09 7.37
N LEU A 172 28.40 -20.84 7.01
CA LEU A 172 27.82 -19.87 7.94
C LEU A 172 26.37 -20.30 8.23
N THR A 173 26.19 -21.22 9.18
CA THR A 173 24.89 -21.88 9.46
C THR A 173 24.08 -21.18 10.53
N THR A 174 24.73 -20.36 11.36
CA THR A 174 24.07 -19.67 12.47
C THR A 174 23.24 -18.48 12.01
N GLY A 175 21.93 -18.55 12.24
CA GLY A 175 21.01 -17.42 12.10
C GLY A 175 20.94 -16.78 10.70
N THR A 176 20.58 -15.50 10.67
CA THR A 176 20.52 -14.68 9.46
C THR A 176 21.74 -13.78 9.40
N TRP A 177 22.40 -13.72 8.25
CA TRP A 177 23.58 -12.91 8.02
C TRP A 177 23.25 -11.57 7.38
N SER A 178 23.84 -10.48 7.89
CA SER A 178 23.58 -9.12 7.46
C SER A 178 24.85 -8.30 7.36
N PHE A 179 24.84 -7.30 6.46
CA PHE A 179 25.83 -6.25 6.43
C PHE A 179 25.36 -5.02 7.21
N SER A 180 26.28 -4.39 7.91
CA SER A 180 26.08 -3.11 8.58
C SER A 180 27.35 -2.26 8.57
N THR A 181 27.21 -0.96 8.92
CA THR A 181 28.32 0.00 8.99
C THR A 181 28.15 0.89 10.23
N PRO A 182 29.20 1.54 10.73
CA PRO A 182 29.09 2.54 11.79
C PRO A 182 28.16 3.71 11.42
N SER A 183 28.20 4.13 10.16
CA SER A 183 27.31 5.18 9.63
C SER A 183 25.84 4.74 9.48
N LYS A 184 25.57 3.45 9.69
CA LYS A 184 24.26 2.82 9.43
C LYS A 184 23.76 3.02 8.00
N ILE A 185 24.67 3.10 7.02
CA ILE A 185 24.36 3.19 5.59
C ILE A 185 25.05 2.05 4.87
N VAL A 186 24.28 1.18 4.22
CA VAL A 186 24.78 0.06 3.43
C VAL A 186 24.51 0.35 1.95
N LYS A 187 25.54 0.26 1.11
CA LYS A 187 25.44 0.43 -0.34
C LYS A 187 25.27 -0.95 -1.00
N VAL A 188 24.05 -1.27 -1.41
CA VAL A 188 23.68 -2.55 -2.06
C VAL A 188 23.89 -2.44 -3.56
N VAL A 189 24.54 -3.43 -4.15
CA VAL A 189 24.71 -3.57 -5.61
C VAL A 189 23.62 -4.53 -6.10
N LEU A 190 22.68 -4.02 -6.86
CA LEU A 190 21.58 -4.80 -7.40
C LEU A 190 22.03 -5.72 -8.54
N PRO A 191 21.24 -6.73 -8.95
CA PRO A 191 21.60 -7.68 -10.00
C PRO A 191 22.03 -7.03 -11.33
N GLU A 192 21.37 -5.94 -11.71
CA GLU A 192 21.67 -5.16 -12.93
C GLU A 192 22.91 -4.26 -12.79
N GLY A 193 23.57 -4.24 -11.62
CA GLY A 193 24.78 -3.46 -11.35
C GLY A 193 24.56 -2.06 -10.76
N SER A 194 23.33 -1.56 -10.69
CA SER A 194 23.05 -0.29 -10.03
C SER A 194 23.28 -0.36 -8.52
N VAL A 195 23.58 0.77 -7.91
CA VAL A 195 23.85 0.87 -6.46
C VAL A 195 22.76 1.66 -5.78
N ARG A 196 22.17 1.07 -4.72
CA ARG A 196 21.22 1.76 -3.83
C ARG A 196 21.74 1.81 -2.41
N SER A 197 21.60 2.96 -1.78
CA SER A 197 21.98 3.19 -0.37
C SER A 197 20.78 2.97 0.54
N TYR A 198 20.95 2.16 1.58
CA TYR A 198 19.93 1.87 2.58
C TYR A 198 20.41 2.22 3.97
N ARG A 199 19.57 2.86 4.77
CA ARG A 199 19.81 3.07 6.20
C ARG A 199 19.63 1.76 6.96
N GLY A 200 20.27 1.64 8.13
CA GLY A 200 20.18 0.46 8.99
C GLY A 200 21.14 -0.66 8.57
N SER A 201 20.65 -1.88 8.51
CA SER A 201 21.39 -3.06 8.04
C SER A 201 20.64 -3.76 6.92
N VAL A 202 21.36 -4.54 6.12
CA VAL A 202 20.76 -5.32 5.03
C VAL A 202 21.16 -6.78 5.18
N ALA A 203 20.19 -7.67 5.19
CA ALA A 203 20.36 -9.11 5.43
C ALA A 203 19.91 -9.94 4.23
N LEU A 204 20.51 -11.12 4.06
CA LEU A 204 20.00 -12.15 3.19
C LEU A 204 19.31 -13.21 4.04
N ILE A 205 18.01 -13.46 3.81
CA ILE A 205 17.25 -14.51 4.49
C ILE A 205 16.94 -15.65 3.52
N LYS A 206 17.07 -16.90 3.98
CA LYS A 206 16.67 -18.08 3.20
C LYS A 206 15.14 -18.18 3.11
N ARG A 207 14.62 -18.58 1.95
CA ARG A 207 13.19 -18.83 1.76
C ARG A 207 12.97 -19.97 0.77
N GLY A 208 12.58 -21.12 1.28
CA GLY A 208 12.51 -22.35 0.45
C GLY A 208 13.85 -22.58 -0.28
N THR A 209 13.81 -22.77 -1.59
CA THR A 209 15.01 -22.89 -2.45
C THR A 209 15.64 -21.53 -2.82
N GLY A 210 15.03 -20.42 -2.43
CA GLY A 210 15.47 -19.04 -2.73
C GLY A 210 16.04 -18.31 -1.52
N ALA A 211 16.25 -17.02 -1.71
CA ALA A 211 16.62 -16.07 -0.66
C ALA A 211 15.96 -14.72 -0.94
N ARG A 212 15.87 -13.87 0.08
CA ARG A 212 15.34 -12.51 -0.01
C ARG A 212 16.30 -11.54 0.69
N THR A 213 16.52 -10.41 0.07
CA THR A 213 17.26 -9.29 0.66
C THR A 213 16.29 -8.45 1.49
N ILE A 214 16.64 -8.26 2.77
CA ILE A 214 15.80 -7.56 3.76
C ILE A 214 16.58 -6.38 4.32
N ASN A 215 16.04 -5.19 4.18
CA ASN A 215 16.54 -4.01 4.88
C ASN A 215 15.87 -3.92 6.26
N ASN A 216 16.66 -3.98 7.32
CA ASN A 216 16.22 -3.76 8.70
C ASN A 216 16.56 -2.33 9.09
N VAL A 217 15.57 -1.46 9.16
CA VAL A 217 15.74 -0.02 9.25
C VAL A 217 14.85 0.57 10.36
N LEU A 218 15.24 1.71 10.94
CA LEU A 218 14.33 2.46 11.81
C LEU A 218 13.10 2.91 11.03
N LEU A 219 11.93 2.81 11.65
CA LEU A 219 10.67 3.16 11.01
C LEU A 219 10.67 4.60 10.47
N GLU A 220 11.23 5.56 11.21
CA GLU A 220 11.34 6.94 10.75
C GLU A 220 12.24 7.07 9.51
N ASP A 221 13.35 6.34 9.46
CA ASP A 221 14.25 6.32 8.30
C ASP A 221 13.61 5.62 7.09
N TYR A 222 12.78 4.61 7.31
CA TYR A 222 11.95 4.01 6.27
C TYR A 222 10.96 5.03 5.68
N VAL A 223 10.24 5.75 6.53
CA VAL A 223 9.24 6.75 6.11
C VAL A 223 9.89 7.89 5.31
N LYS A 224 11.13 8.30 5.64
CA LYS A 224 11.89 9.28 4.83
C LYS A 224 12.11 8.82 3.38
N GLY A 225 12.33 7.53 3.17
CA GLY A 225 12.48 6.95 1.83
C GLY A 225 11.14 6.71 1.12
N VAL A 226 10.04 6.54 1.85
CA VAL A 226 8.70 6.29 1.29
C VAL A 226 8.01 7.58 0.85
N VAL A 227 7.98 8.61 1.70
CA VAL A 227 7.21 9.84 1.45
C VAL A 227 7.55 10.47 0.09
N PRO A 228 8.83 10.71 -0.26
CA PRO A 228 9.16 11.29 -1.56
C PRO A 228 8.96 10.34 -2.74
N ALA A 229 8.91 9.04 -2.50
CA ALA A 229 8.62 8.05 -3.53
C ALA A 229 7.12 7.94 -3.87
N GLU A 230 6.26 8.33 -2.92
CA GLU A 230 4.80 8.28 -3.06
C GLU A 230 4.18 9.61 -3.45
N MET A 231 4.77 10.74 -3.02
CA MET A 231 4.19 12.08 -3.19
C MET A 231 5.29 13.11 -3.47
N PRO A 232 5.08 14.09 -4.39
CA PRO A 232 6.00 15.22 -4.55
C PRO A 232 6.12 16.01 -3.25
N THR A 233 7.33 16.11 -2.71
CA THR A 233 7.59 16.79 -1.43
C THR A 233 7.67 18.31 -1.54
N SER A 234 7.66 18.85 -2.77
CA SER A 234 7.46 20.28 -3.07
C SER A 234 6.02 20.76 -2.86
N TRP A 235 5.08 19.83 -2.61
CA TRP A 235 3.70 20.19 -2.28
C TRP A 235 3.60 20.85 -0.90
N ALA A 236 2.43 21.44 -0.59
CA ALA A 236 2.20 22.10 0.69
C ALA A 236 2.58 21.17 1.86
N ALA A 237 3.33 21.72 2.83
CA ALA A 237 3.95 20.96 3.92
C ALA A 237 2.96 20.10 4.71
N ASP A 238 1.71 20.55 4.88
CA ASP A 238 0.69 19.78 5.61
C ASP A 238 0.17 18.59 4.81
N ALA A 239 0.18 18.61 3.47
CA ALA A 239 -0.07 17.43 2.65
C ALA A 239 1.04 16.38 2.84
N VAL A 240 2.30 16.82 2.79
CA VAL A 240 3.47 15.93 2.97
C VAL A 240 3.52 15.36 4.40
N ARG A 241 3.17 16.16 5.42
CA ARG A 241 3.03 15.69 6.81
C ARG A 241 1.91 14.66 6.96
N ALA A 242 0.75 14.87 6.32
CA ALA A 242 -0.35 13.89 6.32
C ALA A 242 0.09 12.58 5.66
N GLN A 243 0.80 12.64 4.54
CA GLN A 243 1.37 11.48 3.87
C GLN A 243 2.36 10.73 4.78
N ALA A 244 3.22 11.45 5.51
CA ALA A 244 4.19 10.82 6.42
C ALA A 244 3.49 10.02 7.54
N VAL A 245 2.42 10.57 8.12
CA VAL A 245 1.62 9.86 9.15
C VAL A 245 0.85 8.68 8.55
N ALA A 246 0.26 8.87 7.37
CA ALA A 246 -0.45 7.78 6.68
C ALA A 246 0.50 6.63 6.32
N ALA A 247 1.66 6.93 5.72
CA ALA A 247 2.67 5.92 5.35
C ALA A 247 3.20 5.17 6.58
N ARG A 248 3.49 5.88 7.68
CA ARG A 248 3.93 5.27 8.95
C ARG A 248 2.87 4.33 9.52
N SER A 249 1.63 4.77 9.58
CA SER A 249 0.52 3.97 10.13
C SER A 249 0.26 2.72 9.30
N TYR A 250 0.29 2.85 7.96
CA TYR A 250 0.17 1.73 7.03
C TYR A 250 1.28 0.69 7.25
N ALA A 251 2.54 1.13 7.34
CA ALA A 251 3.68 0.26 7.57
C ALA A 251 3.57 -0.51 8.91
N VAL A 252 3.22 0.20 9.99
CA VAL A 252 3.00 -0.42 11.32
C VAL A 252 1.82 -1.40 11.30
N ARG A 253 0.77 -1.08 10.54
CA ARG A 253 -0.37 -1.98 10.39
C ARG A 253 0.05 -3.29 9.71
N LEU A 254 0.82 -3.22 8.62
CA LEU A 254 1.32 -4.41 7.93
C LEU A 254 2.30 -5.20 8.79
N GLN A 255 3.20 -4.53 9.53
CA GLN A 255 4.10 -5.20 10.46
C GLN A 255 3.35 -6.04 11.50
N LYS A 256 2.23 -5.52 12.03
CA LYS A 256 1.46 -6.21 13.07
C LYS A 256 0.52 -7.29 12.53
N PHE A 257 -0.02 -7.11 11.36
CA PHE A 257 -1.15 -7.91 10.86
C PHE A 257 -0.99 -8.42 9.42
N GLY A 258 0.12 -8.11 8.74
CA GLY A 258 0.34 -8.50 7.34
C GLY A 258 0.60 -9.99 7.12
N GLY A 259 0.99 -10.72 8.18
CA GLY A 259 1.21 -12.16 8.10
C GLY A 259 2.40 -12.60 7.22
N TYR A 260 3.27 -11.68 6.86
CA TYR A 260 4.43 -11.98 6.03
C TYR A 260 5.52 -12.74 6.81
N SER A 261 6.16 -13.72 6.17
CA SER A 261 7.24 -14.48 6.78
C SER A 261 8.61 -13.90 6.43
N GLY A 262 9.32 -13.44 7.47
CA GLY A 262 10.70 -12.93 7.38
C GLY A 262 10.83 -11.46 7.00
N TYR A 263 9.74 -10.76 6.67
CA TYR A 263 9.71 -9.32 6.45
C TYR A 263 8.33 -8.76 6.89
N ASP A 264 8.24 -7.46 7.03
CA ASP A 264 7.02 -6.77 7.48
C ASP A 264 6.28 -6.10 6.31
N ILE A 265 7.02 -5.65 5.29
CA ILE A 265 6.49 -4.88 4.16
C ILE A 265 7.36 -5.07 2.91
N CYS A 266 6.78 -4.98 1.71
CA CYS A 266 7.52 -4.98 0.44
C CYS A 266 7.77 -3.54 -0.07
N ASP A 267 8.74 -3.38 -0.97
CA ASP A 267 9.22 -2.09 -1.49
C ASP A 267 8.56 -1.64 -2.81
N THR A 268 7.42 -2.25 -3.17
CA THR A 268 6.70 -1.99 -4.44
C THR A 268 5.33 -1.38 -4.21
N THR A 269 4.64 -1.02 -5.29
CA THR A 269 3.25 -0.53 -5.27
C THR A 269 2.23 -1.52 -4.69
N ALA A 270 2.60 -2.79 -4.51
CA ALA A 270 1.76 -3.76 -3.80
C ALA A 270 1.70 -3.48 -2.29
N CYS A 271 2.70 -2.78 -1.75
CA CYS A 271 2.77 -2.31 -0.36
C CYS A 271 2.96 -0.79 -0.34
N GLN A 272 4.22 -0.33 -0.31
CA GLN A 272 4.62 1.08 -0.44
C GLN A 272 5.93 1.15 -1.21
N VAL A 273 6.05 2.09 -2.12
CA VAL A 273 7.29 2.28 -2.89
C VAL A 273 8.40 2.75 -1.95
N TYR A 274 9.49 1.97 -1.90
CA TYR A 274 10.66 2.30 -1.08
C TYR A 274 11.95 2.04 -1.87
N ARG A 275 12.74 3.08 -2.07
CA ARG A 275 13.99 3.01 -2.84
C ARG A 275 15.25 3.30 -2.01
N GLY A 276 15.14 3.18 -0.68
CA GLY A 276 16.20 3.56 0.25
C GLY A 276 16.40 5.06 0.28
N MET A 277 17.65 5.50 0.47
CA MET A 277 18.00 6.92 0.60
C MET A 277 17.92 7.70 -0.71
N GLY A 278 17.90 7.03 -1.86
CA GLY A 278 17.94 7.71 -3.17
C GLY A 278 16.71 8.56 -3.49
N SER A 279 15.60 8.38 -2.77
CA SER A 279 14.38 9.19 -2.88
C SER A 279 14.27 10.28 -1.81
N GLU A 280 15.13 10.29 -0.78
CA GLU A 280 15.02 11.25 0.32
C GLU A 280 15.19 12.71 -0.16
N THR A 281 14.37 13.59 0.39
CA THR A 281 14.44 15.06 0.17
C THR A 281 14.46 15.78 1.51
N SER A 282 14.94 17.02 1.55
CA SER A 282 14.93 17.89 2.75
C SER A 282 13.52 18.11 3.29
N GLU A 283 12.56 18.42 2.39
CA GLU A 283 11.15 18.69 2.73
C GLU A 283 10.46 17.43 3.25
N GLY A 284 10.69 16.27 2.59
CA GLY A 284 10.19 14.98 3.05
C GLY A 284 10.74 14.63 4.43
N ASN A 285 12.04 14.80 4.64
CA ASN A 285 12.68 14.56 5.93
C ASN A 285 12.17 15.51 7.03
N ALA A 286 11.91 16.77 6.70
CA ALA A 286 11.31 17.74 7.62
C ALA A 286 9.87 17.35 8.01
N ALA A 287 9.05 16.90 7.05
CA ALA A 287 7.69 16.43 7.32
C ALA A 287 7.66 15.19 8.21
N VAL A 288 8.55 14.22 7.95
CA VAL A 288 8.71 13.02 8.79
C VAL A 288 9.13 13.40 10.21
N LYS A 289 10.12 14.30 10.36
CA LYS A 289 10.59 14.80 11.66
C LYS A 289 9.46 15.52 12.42
N ALA A 290 8.71 16.40 11.77
CA ALA A 290 7.61 17.14 12.39
C ALA A 290 6.45 16.26 12.87
N THR A 291 6.30 15.06 12.30
CA THR A 291 5.26 14.09 12.64
C THR A 291 5.80 12.83 13.31
N ALA A 292 7.06 12.84 13.76
CA ALA A 292 7.75 11.66 14.28
C ALA A 292 6.92 10.89 15.32
N GLY A 293 6.88 9.57 15.19
CA GLY A 293 6.14 8.67 16.07
C GLY A 293 4.60 8.79 15.99
N THR A 294 4.05 9.73 15.22
CA THR A 294 2.58 9.87 15.13
C THR A 294 2.00 8.83 14.18
N ILE A 295 0.98 8.11 14.64
CA ILE A 295 0.20 7.13 13.88
C ILE A 295 -1.29 7.40 14.01
N VAL A 296 -2.06 6.89 13.06
CA VAL A 296 -3.53 6.86 13.09
C VAL A 296 -4.00 5.58 13.77
N THR A 297 -4.93 5.69 14.70
CA THR A 297 -5.52 4.55 15.41
C THR A 297 -7.04 4.58 15.33
N TYR A 298 -7.65 3.40 15.33
CA TYR A 298 -9.09 3.20 15.42
C TYR A 298 -9.40 2.19 16.52
N ARG A 299 -10.21 2.58 17.51
CA ARG A 299 -10.53 1.73 18.68
C ARG A 299 -9.30 1.13 19.35
N GLY A 300 -8.23 1.95 19.51
CA GLY A 300 -6.98 1.54 20.16
C GLY A 300 -5.99 0.77 19.28
N ALA A 301 -6.41 0.26 18.12
CA ALA A 301 -5.52 -0.43 17.17
C ALA A 301 -5.02 0.50 16.06
N VAL A 302 -3.82 0.25 15.54
CA VAL A 302 -3.30 1.00 14.40
C VAL A 302 -4.18 0.80 13.16
N ALA A 303 -4.55 1.90 12.51
CA ALA A 303 -5.42 1.89 11.33
C ALA A 303 -4.65 1.50 10.06
N LEU A 304 -5.32 0.83 9.13
CA LEU A 304 -4.83 0.62 7.76
C LEU A 304 -5.11 1.88 6.95
N THR A 305 -4.15 2.78 6.92
CA THR A 305 -4.27 4.10 6.28
C THR A 305 -3.94 4.02 4.79
N GLN A 306 -4.80 3.39 4.02
CA GLN A 306 -4.67 3.30 2.56
C GLN A 306 -4.75 4.69 1.92
N PHE A 307 -3.99 4.89 0.85
CA PHE A 307 -3.98 6.13 0.07
C PHE A 307 -3.73 5.81 -1.42
N SER A 308 -4.08 6.75 -2.27
CA SER A 308 -3.83 6.67 -3.71
C SER A 308 -3.69 8.07 -4.31
N PRO A 309 -3.12 8.23 -5.52
CA PRO A 309 -2.92 9.55 -6.12
C PRO A 309 -4.20 10.39 -6.15
N SER A 310 -5.33 9.86 -6.64
CA SER A 310 -6.58 10.62 -6.71
C SER A 310 -7.79 9.70 -6.60
N ASN A 311 -8.79 10.12 -5.84
CA ASN A 311 -10.07 9.42 -5.75
C ASN A 311 -11.08 9.87 -6.83
N GLY A 312 -10.78 10.93 -7.61
CA GLY A 312 -11.65 11.46 -8.66
C GLY A 312 -12.82 12.28 -8.12
N GLY A 313 -12.67 12.91 -6.95
CA GLY A 313 -13.69 13.73 -6.28
C GLY A 313 -14.63 12.95 -5.36
N HIS A 314 -14.44 11.64 -5.22
CA HIS A 314 -15.19 10.81 -4.28
C HIS A 314 -14.39 9.58 -3.85
N SER A 315 -14.16 9.39 -2.56
CA SER A 315 -13.50 8.18 -2.06
C SER A 315 -14.40 6.95 -2.21
N ALA A 316 -13.79 5.80 -2.39
CA ALA A 316 -14.48 4.52 -2.36
C ALA A 316 -14.54 3.97 -0.93
N ARG A 317 -15.57 3.17 -0.61
CA ARG A 317 -15.63 2.43 0.65
C ARG A 317 -14.59 1.31 0.64
N GLY A 318 -13.73 1.31 1.65
CA GLY A 318 -12.79 0.22 1.91
C GLY A 318 -13.34 -0.80 2.93
N ASP A 319 -12.50 -1.77 3.27
CA ASP A 319 -12.88 -2.89 4.16
C ASP A 319 -12.93 -2.53 5.65
N HIS A 320 -12.54 -1.31 6.01
CA HIS A 320 -12.56 -0.85 7.40
C HIS A 320 -13.58 0.28 7.61
N PRO A 321 -14.22 0.38 8.79
CA PRO A 321 -15.25 1.38 9.07
C PRO A 321 -14.80 2.83 8.84
N TYR A 322 -13.52 3.12 9.04
CA TYR A 322 -12.94 4.45 8.85
C TYR A 322 -12.49 4.74 7.39
N LEU A 323 -12.66 3.80 6.48
CA LEU A 323 -12.45 3.98 5.03
C LEU A 323 -13.82 4.17 4.36
N GLU A 324 -14.41 5.33 4.59
CA GLU A 324 -15.77 5.63 4.12
C GLU A 324 -15.76 6.11 2.67
N ALA A 325 -16.86 5.81 1.96
CA ALA A 325 -17.19 6.47 0.71
C ALA A 325 -17.73 7.86 1.02
N GLN A 326 -17.05 8.90 0.54
CA GLN A 326 -17.44 10.30 0.79
C GLN A 326 -17.03 11.21 -0.35
N ARG A 327 -17.80 12.30 -0.54
CA ARG A 327 -17.42 13.38 -1.45
C ARG A 327 -16.11 13.99 -1.00
N ASP A 328 -15.21 14.22 -1.94
CA ASP A 328 -13.93 14.89 -1.72
C ASP A 328 -13.90 16.23 -2.47
N PRO A 329 -14.18 17.35 -1.80
CA PRO A 329 -14.17 18.67 -2.42
C PRO A 329 -12.76 19.21 -2.67
N TYR A 330 -11.73 18.51 -2.20
CA TYR A 330 -10.34 18.92 -2.31
C TYR A 330 -9.63 18.24 -3.49
N ASP A 331 -10.06 17.03 -3.88
CA ASP A 331 -9.51 16.37 -5.07
C ASP A 331 -9.95 17.11 -6.34
N GLY A 332 -9.00 17.42 -7.20
CA GLY A 332 -9.25 18.23 -8.39
C GLY A 332 -9.07 19.76 -8.21
N VAL A 333 -8.92 20.26 -6.97
CA VAL A 333 -8.67 21.70 -6.71
C VAL A 333 -7.42 22.23 -7.42
N ILE A 334 -6.35 21.42 -7.41
CA ILE A 334 -5.08 21.80 -8.04
C ILE A 334 -5.05 21.39 -9.51
N LYS A 335 -5.49 20.18 -9.81
CA LYS A 335 -5.50 19.61 -11.16
C LYS A 335 -6.60 18.57 -11.28
N SER A 336 -7.43 18.72 -12.30
CA SER A 336 -8.39 17.66 -12.67
C SER A 336 -7.66 16.35 -12.95
N GLN A 337 -8.18 15.26 -12.40
CA GLN A 337 -7.68 13.91 -12.62
C GLN A 337 -8.56 13.14 -13.62
N ALA A 338 -9.30 13.85 -14.47
CA ALA A 338 -10.00 13.28 -15.61
C ALA A 338 -9.00 12.70 -16.62
N TRP A 339 -9.41 11.62 -17.27
CA TRP A 339 -8.63 10.96 -18.31
C TRP A 339 -9.56 10.27 -19.32
N THR A 340 -9.05 10.05 -20.51
CA THR A 340 -9.76 9.28 -21.54
C THR A 340 -8.84 8.20 -22.09
N ARG A 341 -9.38 7.01 -22.33
CA ARG A 341 -8.70 5.88 -22.94
C ARG A 341 -9.49 5.38 -24.14
N THR A 342 -8.85 5.21 -25.27
CA THR A 342 -9.44 4.52 -26.44
C THR A 342 -8.96 3.07 -26.43
N LEU A 343 -9.91 2.12 -26.55
CA LEU A 343 -9.64 0.69 -26.59
C LEU A 343 -10.16 0.11 -27.90
N GLY A 344 -9.29 -0.55 -28.68
CA GLY A 344 -9.73 -1.31 -29.85
C GLY A 344 -10.52 -2.56 -29.45
N ALA A 345 -11.63 -2.82 -30.12
CA ALA A 345 -12.46 -4.03 -29.91
C ALA A 345 -11.62 -5.31 -30.07
N GLY A 346 -10.68 -5.33 -31.05
CA GLY A 346 -9.76 -6.44 -31.23
C GLY A 346 -8.80 -6.66 -30.04
N SER A 347 -8.40 -5.60 -29.33
CA SER A 347 -7.59 -5.75 -28.11
C SER A 347 -8.40 -6.39 -26.98
N ILE A 348 -9.69 -6.04 -26.88
CA ILE A 348 -10.58 -6.64 -25.89
C ILE A 348 -10.86 -8.11 -26.25
N SER A 349 -11.09 -8.43 -27.55
CA SER A 349 -11.25 -9.81 -28.02
C SER A 349 -10.01 -10.67 -27.71
N ARG A 350 -8.80 -10.13 -27.86
CA ARG A 350 -7.57 -10.86 -27.49
C ARG A 350 -7.45 -11.11 -25.99
N ALA A 351 -7.91 -10.17 -25.15
CA ALA A 351 -7.89 -10.34 -23.70
C ALA A 351 -8.92 -11.37 -23.21
N TRP A 352 -10.04 -11.53 -23.92
CA TRP A 352 -11.08 -12.54 -23.65
C TRP A 352 -11.46 -13.30 -24.92
N PRO A 353 -10.60 -14.25 -25.40
CA PRO A 353 -10.84 -14.94 -26.69
C PRO A 353 -12.17 -15.67 -26.77
N SER A 354 -12.67 -16.16 -25.62
CA SER A 354 -13.95 -16.90 -25.56
C SER A 354 -15.18 -16.08 -25.97
N VAL A 355 -15.10 -14.74 -25.98
CA VAL A 355 -16.24 -13.90 -26.40
C VAL A 355 -16.35 -13.78 -27.92
N GLY A 356 -15.30 -14.17 -28.66
CA GLY A 356 -15.22 -13.93 -30.09
C GLY A 356 -14.95 -12.45 -30.42
N THR A 357 -15.50 -11.95 -31.52
CA THR A 357 -15.40 -10.53 -31.87
C THR A 357 -16.26 -9.68 -30.93
N VAL A 358 -15.64 -8.77 -30.19
CA VAL A 358 -16.36 -7.89 -29.26
C VAL A 358 -17.20 -6.87 -30.04
N LYS A 359 -18.47 -6.81 -29.70
CA LYS A 359 -19.48 -5.91 -30.30
C LYS A 359 -19.86 -4.77 -29.37
N GLN A 360 -20.08 -5.07 -28.07
CA GLN A 360 -20.56 -4.10 -27.10
C GLN A 360 -19.92 -4.26 -25.74
N LEU A 361 -19.87 -3.17 -24.98
CA LEU A 361 -19.55 -3.13 -23.56
C LEU A 361 -20.77 -2.60 -22.78
N GLN A 362 -21.06 -3.20 -21.62
CA GLN A 362 -22.13 -2.76 -20.74
C GLN A 362 -21.69 -2.78 -19.29
N ILE A 363 -21.67 -1.63 -18.64
CA ILE A 363 -21.46 -1.55 -17.19
C ILE A 363 -22.76 -1.97 -16.50
N THR A 364 -22.70 -3.04 -15.71
CA THR A 364 -23.88 -3.63 -15.08
C THR A 364 -24.02 -3.30 -13.61
N SER A 365 -22.93 -2.92 -12.94
CA SER A 365 -23.00 -2.45 -11.56
C SER A 365 -21.86 -1.51 -11.20
N ARG A 366 -22.16 -0.58 -10.28
CA ARG A 366 -21.26 0.43 -9.74
C ARG A 366 -21.34 0.45 -8.20
N ASP A 367 -20.43 1.16 -7.54
CA ASP A 367 -20.44 1.28 -6.07
C ASP A 367 -21.38 2.37 -5.52
N GLY A 368 -22.02 3.15 -6.40
CA GLY A 368 -23.00 4.16 -6.03
C GLY A 368 -22.40 5.52 -5.63
N ALA A 369 -21.07 5.72 -5.76
CA ALA A 369 -20.37 6.88 -5.17
C ALA A 369 -19.54 7.68 -6.20
N GLY A 370 -19.93 8.92 -6.48
CA GLY A 370 -19.19 9.84 -7.34
C GLY A 370 -19.69 9.89 -8.79
N ALA A 371 -18.81 10.30 -9.70
CA ALA A 371 -19.15 10.48 -11.12
C ALA A 371 -19.71 9.18 -11.73
N TRP A 372 -20.66 9.32 -12.63
CA TRP A 372 -21.35 8.23 -13.34
C TRP A 372 -21.98 7.18 -12.43
N GLY A 373 -22.30 7.51 -11.17
CA GLY A 373 -22.79 6.54 -10.18
C GLY A 373 -21.67 5.67 -9.58
N GLY A 374 -20.42 6.07 -9.72
CA GLY A 374 -19.29 5.51 -9.02
C GLY A 374 -18.42 4.54 -9.80
N ARG A 375 -17.52 3.88 -9.08
CA ARG A 375 -16.56 2.93 -9.63
C ARG A 375 -17.28 1.69 -10.16
N VAL A 376 -16.82 1.22 -11.31
CA VAL A 376 -17.36 0.01 -11.96
C VAL A 376 -17.04 -1.21 -11.09
N LYS A 377 -18.09 -1.93 -10.68
CA LYS A 377 -17.99 -3.23 -10.02
C LYS A 377 -18.05 -4.38 -11.02
N ALA A 378 -18.94 -4.28 -12.03
CA ALA A 378 -19.05 -5.30 -13.05
C ALA A 378 -19.29 -4.68 -14.42
N ILE A 379 -18.66 -5.25 -15.44
CA ILE A 379 -18.81 -4.89 -16.85
C ILE A 379 -18.99 -6.17 -17.67
N LYS A 380 -20.01 -6.19 -18.56
CA LYS A 380 -20.22 -7.21 -19.56
C LYS A 380 -19.45 -6.86 -20.83
N ILE A 381 -18.77 -7.86 -21.37
CA ILE A 381 -18.09 -7.86 -22.66
C ILE A 381 -18.92 -8.74 -23.57
N ILE A 382 -19.66 -8.13 -24.50
CA ILE A 382 -20.63 -8.79 -25.36
C ILE A 382 -19.95 -9.01 -26.71
N GLY A 383 -19.75 -10.23 -27.07
CA GLY A 383 -19.10 -10.62 -28.33
C GLY A 383 -19.99 -11.44 -29.24
N SER A 384 -19.42 -11.88 -30.38
CA SER A 384 -20.14 -12.68 -31.39
C SER A 384 -20.40 -14.11 -30.93
N ALA A 385 -19.57 -14.69 -30.06
CA ALA A 385 -19.67 -16.07 -29.59
C ALA A 385 -20.43 -16.15 -28.26
N ARG A 386 -20.06 -15.29 -27.29
CA ARG A 386 -20.68 -15.26 -25.96
C ARG A 386 -20.49 -13.91 -25.26
N THR A 387 -21.07 -13.77 -24.09
CA THR A 387 -20.86 -12.65 -23.16
C THR A 387 -20.02 -13.09 -21.99
N ALA A 388 -18.99 -12.31 -21.64
CA ALA A 388 -18.23 -12.44 -20.39
C ALA A 388 -18.59 -11.30 -19.44
N THR A 389 -18.62 -11.58 -18.13
CA THR A 389 -18.75 -10.56 -17.09
C THR A 389 -17.47 -10.56 -16.26
N VAL A 390 -16.86 -9.39 -16.13
CA VAL A 390 -15.62 -9.22 -15.34
C VAL A 390 -15.76 -8.07 -14.35
N SER A 391 -14.91 -8.06 -13.30
CA SER A 391 -14.89 -6.91 -12.39
C SER A 391 -14.32 -5.67 -13.08
N GLY A 392 -14.80 -4.47 -12.69
CA GLY A 392 -14.24 -3.22 -13.17
C GLY A 392 -12.73 -3.10 -12.88
N THR A 393 -12.25 -3.65 -11.77
CA THR A 393 -10.82 -3.69 -11.43
C THR A 393 -10.04 -4.63 -12.35
N THR A 394 -10.60 -5.79 -12.72
CA THR A 394 -9.98 -6.69 -13.70
C THR A 394 -9.87 -6.01 -15.06
N PHE A 395 -10.95 -5.37 -15.52
CA PHE A 395 -10.96 -4.62 -16.78
C PHE A 395 -9.96 -3.47 -16.76
N GLN A 396 -9.95 -2.68 -15.68
CA GLN A 396 -8.98 -1.60 -15.46
C GLN A 396 -7.53 -2.08 -15.58
N ARG A 397 -7.18 -3.15 -14.87
CA ARG A 397 -5.81 -3.70 -14.86
C ARG A 397 -5.39 -4.24 -16.21
N MET A 398 -6.28 -4.95 -16.89
CA MET A 398 -6.02 -5.53 -18.21
C MET A 398 -5.59 -4.47 -19.23
N PHE A 399 -6.16 -3.28 -19.17
CA PHE A 399 -5.88 -2.20 -20.12
C PHE A 399 -5.04 -1.05 -19.55
N GLY A 400 -4.46 -1.21 -18.36
CA GLY A 400 -3.60 -0.20 -17.75
C GLY A 400 -4.31 1.15 -17.52
N MET A 401 -5.61 1.13 -17.20
CA MET A 401 -6.36 2.35 -16.90
C MET A 401 -6.03 2.88 -15.51
N ARG A 402 -6.14 4.18 -15.30
CA ARG A 402 -5.74 4.83 -14.04
C ARG A 402 -6.60 4.40 -12.85
N SER A 403 -7.89 4.15 -13.05
CA SER A 403 -8.82 3.76 -11.98
C SER A 403 -9.98 2.92 -12.53
N SER A 404 -10.79 2.34 -11.65
CA SER A 404 -12.08 1.73 -11.99
C SER A 404 -13.23 2.74 -12.00
N LEU A 405 -12.98 4.04 -11.80
CA LEU A 405 -13.95 5.12 -11.93
C LEU A 405 -13.97 5.57 -13.40
N PHE A 406 -14.76 4.90 -14.23
CA PHE A 406 -14.88 5.19 -15.66
C PHE A 406 -16.31 4.89 -16.17
N THR A 407 -16.57 5.37 -17.38
CA THR A 407 -17.74 4.99 -18.15
C THR A 407 -17.34 4.59 -19.56
N VAL A 408 -18.28 4.05 -20.35
CA VAL A 408 -18.11 3.79 -21.79
C VAL A 408 -18.96 4.82 -22.51
N ALA A 409 -18.33 5.67 -23.32
CA ALA A 409 -19.04 6.67 -24.10
C ALA A 409 -19.70 6.02 -25.31
N GLY A 410 -21.01 6.28 -25.51
CA GLY A 410 -21.72 5.97 -26.74
C GLY A 410 -21.31 6.92 -27.88
N SER A 411 -21.58 6.54 -29.11
CA SER A 411 -21.48 7.42 -30.28
C SER A 411 -22.42 8.63 -30.09
N GLY A 412 -21.89 9.78 -29.66
CA GLY A 412 -22.66 11.01 -29.47
C GLY A 412 -22.48 11.74 -28.15
N ALA A 413 -21.74 11.19 -27.16
CA ALA A 413 -21.48 11.87 -25.88
C ALA A 413 -20.00 12.21 -25.72
N VAL A 414 -19.56 13.26 -26.41
CA VAL A 414 -18.36 14.04 -26.07
C VAL A 414 -18.84 15.45 -25.76
N THR A 415 -19.12 15.73 -24.50
CA THR A 415 -19.15 17.09 -23.93
C THR A 415 -18.39 17.09 -22.63
#